data_26ba4469b3d3c4f38ca1a763b04b2075
#
_entry.id   26ba4469b3d3c4f38ca1a763b04b2075
#
_cell.length_a   1.000
_cell.length_b   1.000
_cell.length_c   1.000
_cell.angle_alpha   90.00
_cell.angle_beta   90.00
_cell.angle_gamma   90.00
#
_symmetry.space_group_name_H-M   'P 1'
#
loop_
_entity.id
_entity.type
_entity.pdbx_description
1 polymer ?
#
loop_
_entity_poly.entity_id
_entity_poly.type
_entity_poly.pdbx_seq_one_letter_code
_entity_poly.pdbx_strand_id
1 'polypeptide(L)'
;MVPTKGAYETHKQTNNLEDGMSHYDMMHFLKNKWLSWGKTKELVHVTYNGMKFDEELLRRQFYWNLIDPYLTTNANGSSRIDLMIIIFLVANFYSDKIKIPTDDDGNHRYKLEMVAEANGISSLNAHDAVVDSYLMINLVRLITKEIPELWESAIRNLKKERSYCIIKCAAFFN
;
A
#
# COMPACT_ATOMS: atom_id res chain seq x y z
N MET A 1 -16.54 -18.50 -5.37
CA MET A 1 -16.40 -18.73 -3.90
C MET A 1 -17.43 -17.84 -3.23
N VAL A 2 -18.34 -18.40 -2.44
CA VAL A 2 -19.36 -17.60 -1.74
C VAL A 2 -18.72 -17.00 -0.49
N PRO A 3 -18.86 -15.69 -0.24
CA PRO A 3 -18.34 -15.07 0.97
C PRO A 3 -18.96 -15.68 2.23
N THR A 4 -18.19 -15.74 3.31
CA THR A 4 -18.72 -16.21 4.60
C THR A 4 -19.70 -15.18 5.17
N LYS A 5 -20.61 -15.63 6.07
CA LYS A 5 -21.57 -14.73 6.74
C LYS A 5 -20.85 -13.55 7.43
N GLY A 6 -19.72 -13.81 8.10
CA GLY A 6 -18.93 -12.76 8.74
C GLY A 6 -18.36 -11.73 7.76
N ALA A 7 -17.95 -12.16 6.55
CA ALA A 7 -17.49 -11.22 5.52
C ALA A 7 -18.62 -10.30 5.05
N TYR A 8 -19.85 -10.83 4.88
CA TYR A 8 -21.01 -10.01 4.56
C TYR A 8 -21.34 -8.99 5.65
N GLU A 9 -21.31 -9.41 6.90
CA GLU A 9 -21.59 -8.54 8.05
C GLU A 9 -20.58 -7.39 8.16
N THR A 10 -19.31 -7.65 7.85
CA THR A 10 -18.22 -6.67 7.91
C THR A 10 -18.30 -5.66 6.76
N HIS A 11 -18.52 -6.11 5.55
CA HIS A 11 -18.44 -5.24 4.37
C HIS A 11 -19.79 -4.66 3.95
N LYS A 12 -20.92 -5.15 4.50
CA LYS A 12 -22.31 -4.72 4.18
C LYS A 12 -22.62 -4.68 2.68
N GLN A 13 -21.83 -5.35 1.86
CA GLN A 13 -21.97 -5.40 0.41
C GLN A 13 -22.76 -6.67 0.04
N THR A 14 -24.02 -6.51 -0.29
CA THR A 14 -24.91 -7.63 -0.61
C THR A 14 -25.18 -7.79 -2.11
N ASN A 15 -24.74 -6.89 -2.97
CA ASN A 15 -25.47 -6.66 -4.22
C ASN A 15 -24.79 -7.10 -5.51
N ASN A 16 -23.60 -7.71 -5.56
CA ASN A 16 -22.93 -7.82 -6.87
C ASN A 16 -22.25 -9.19 -7.15
N LEU A 17 -22.80 -10.29 -6.65
CA LEU A 17 -22.25 -11.61 -6.96
C LEU A 17 -22.68 -12.11 -8.34
N GLU A 18 -23.79 -11.62 -8.89
CA GLU A 18 -24.34 -12.06 -10.17
C GLU A 18 -23.70 -11.35 -11.37
N ASP A 19 -23.29 -10.07 -11.19
CA ASP A 19 -22.68 -9.26 -12.24
C ASP A 19 -21.14 -9.28 -12.20
N GLY A 20 -20.56 -10.09 -11.34
CA GLY A 20 -19.12 -10.17 -11.13
C GLY A 20 -18.38 -10.85 -12.28
N MET A 21 -17.21 -10.33 -12.63
CA MET A 21 -16.26 -10.98 -13.53
C MET A 21 -15.77 -12.29 -12.92
N SER A 22 -15.51 -13.33 -13.74
CA SER A 22 -14.91 -14.57 -13.24
C SER A 22 -13.53 -14.26 -12.62
N HIS A 23 -13.11 -15.07 -11.64
CA HIS A 23 -11.79 -14.90 -11.01
C HIS A 23 -10.64 -14.93 -12.03
N TYR A 24 -10.72 -15.83 -13.00
CA TYR A 24 -9.74 -15.93 -14.08
C TYR A 24 -9.70 -14.66 -14.93
N ASP A 25 -10.86 -14.19 -15.39
CA ASP A 25 -10.94 -12.99 -16.22
C ASP A 25 -10.48 -11.75 -15.47
N MET A 26 -10.82 -11.64 -14.19
CA MET A 26 -10.36 -10.54 -13.32
C MET A 26 -8.84 -10.53 -13.19
N MET A 27 -8.21 -11.68 -12.94
CA MET A 27 -6.75 -11.75 -12.82
C MET A 27 -6.04 -11.41 -14.14
N HIS A 28 -6.55 -11.88 -15.26
CA HIS A 28 -6.02 -11.54 -16.59
C HIS A 28 -6.27 -10.07 -16.97
N PHE A 29 -7.41 -9.51 -16.60
CA PHE A 29 -7.68 -8.08 -16.76
C PHE A 29 -6.67 -7.24 -15.96
N LEU A 30 -6.43 -7.54 -14.70
CA LEU A 30 -5.45 -6.87 -13.85
C LEU A 30 -4.03 -7.00 -14.44
N LYS A 31 -3.62 -8.21 -14.81
CA LYS A 31 -2.33 -8.43 -15.50
C LYS A 31 -2.16 -7.50 -16.69
N ASN A 32 -3.16 -7.44 -17.58
CA ASN A 32 -3.09 -6.62 -18.79
C ASN A 32 -3.00 -5.13 -18.48
N LYS A 33 -3.73 -4.66 -17.45
CA LYS A 33 -3.65 -3.28 -16.97
C LYS A 33 -2.23 -2.95 -16.48
N TRP A 34 -1.65 -3.76 -15.59
CA TRP A 34 -0.30 -3.54 -15.09
C TRP A 34 0.75 -3.54 -16.19
N LEU A 35 0.69 -4.50 -17.11
CA LEU A 35 1.61 -4.53 -18.25
C LEU A 35 1.45 -3.30 -19.14
N SER A 36 0.23 -2.80 -19.35
CA SER A 36 -0.01 -1.59 -20.14
C SER A 36 0.57 -0.34 -19.47
N TRP A 37 0.42 -0.21 -18.16
CA TRP A 37 0.99 0.92 -17.41
C TRP A 37 2.52 0.88 -17.37
N GLY A 38 3.12 -0.30 -17.20
CA GLY A 38 4.57 -0.48 -17.16
C GLY A 38 5.28 -0.22 -18.49
N LYS A 39 4.57 -0.19 -19.62
CA LYS A 39 5.16 0.10 -20.93
C LYS A 39 5.69 1.53 -21.07
N THR A 40 5.12 2.46 -20.35
CA THR A 40 5.36 3.90 -20.54
C THR A 40 6.20 4.53 -19.44
N LYS A 41 6.20 3.95 -18.23
CA LYS A 41 6.89 4.49 -17.04
C LYS A 41 7.21 3.39 -16.05
N GLU A 42 8.22 3.61 -15.21
CA GLU A 42 8.43 2.82 -14.00
C GLU A 42 7.20 2.93 -13.10
N LEU A 43 6.65 1.80 -12.67
CA LEU A 43 5.51 1.75 -11.76
C LEU A 43 5.99 1.59 -10.33
N VAL A 44 5.38 2.36 -9.44
CA VAL A 44 5.53 2.18 -7.99
C VAL A 44 4.17 1.77 -7.42
N HIS A 45 4.09 0.54 -6.94
CA HIS A 45 2.89 0.04 -6.26
C HIS A 45 2.93 0.51 -4.80
N VAL A 46 1.91 1.26 -4.39
CA VAL A 46 1.78 1.74 -3.02
C VAL A 46 0.69 0.95 -2.32
N THR A 47 1.01 0.38 -1.17
CA THR A 47 0.09 -0.35 -0.30
C THR A 47 0.12 0.22 1.11
N TYR A 48 -0.80 -0.20 1.96
CA TYR A 48 -0.78 0.09 3.39
C TYR A 48 -0.82 -1.22 4.17
N ASN A 49 0.30 -1.62 4.80
CA ASN A 49 0.51 -2.94 5.41
C ASN A 49 0.34 -4.11 4.41
N GLY A 50 0.44 -3.81 3.12
CA GLY A 50 0.14 -4.77 2.05
C GLY A 50 1.20 -5.83 1.87
N MET A 51 2.45 -5.60 2.28
CA MET A 51 3.53 -6.58 2.16
C MET A 51 3.23 -7.90 2.88
N LYS A 52 2.48 -7.85 3.98
CA LYS A 52 2.14 -9.02 4.79
C LYS A 52 0.85 -9.72 4.36
N PHE A 53 -0.04 -9.02 3.65
CA PHE A 53 -1.36 -9.54 3.33
C PHE A 53 -1.71 -9.43 1.84
N ASP A 54 -1.89 -8.23 1.32
CA ASP A 54 -2.40 -8.01 -0.04
C ASP A 54 -1.46 -8.56 -1.11
N GLU A 55 -0.15 -8.31 -0.97
CA GLU A 55 0.84 -8.77 -1.93
C GLU A 55 0.98 -10.29 -1.93
N GLU A 56 0.93 -10.92 -0.77
CA GLU A 56 0.99 -12.38 -0.67
C GLU A 56 -0.26 -13.03 -1.25
N LEU A 57 -1.44 -12.46 -0.96
CA LEU A 57 -2.70 -12.90 -1.54
C LEU A 57 -2.66 -12.79 -3.07
N LEU A 58 -2.29 -11.62 -3.59
CA LEU A 58 -2.23 -11.35 -5.02
C LEU A 58 -1.24 -12.30 -5.73
N ARG A 59 -0.08 -12.55 -5.13
CA ARG A 59 0.93 -13.46 -5.64
C ARG A 59 0.40 -14.88 -5.81
N ARG A 60 -0.34 -15.37 -4.80
CA ARG A 60 -1.03 -16.68 -4.87
C ARG A 60 -2.10 -16.70 -5.95
N GLN A 61 -2.89 -15.64 -6.07
CA GLN A 61 -3.93 -15.52 -7.09
C GLN A 61 -3.31 -15.54 -8.50
N PHE A 62 -2.21 -14.85 -8.73
CA PHE A 62 -1.48 -14.89 -9.99
C PHE A 62 -0.96 -16.30 -10.30
N TYR A 63 -0.32 -16.94 -9.34
CA TYR A 63 0.17 -18.31 -9.51
C TYR A 63 -0.94 -19.28 -9.93
N TRP A 64 -2.09 -19.24 -9.28
CA TRP A 64 -3.23 -20.09 -9.61
C TRP A 64 -3.80 -19.84 -11.01
N ASN A 65 -3.61 -18.65 -11.55
CA ASN A 65 -4.06 -18.28 -12.91
C ASN A 65 -2.92 -18.32 -13.95
N LEU A 66 -1.81 -19.00 -13.66
CA LEU A 66 -0.64 -19.14 -14.54
C LEU A 66 -0.08 -17.77 -15.00
N ILE A 67 -0.15 -16.78 -14.13
CA ILE A 67 0.43 -15.46 -14.30
C ILE A 67 1.70 -15.41 -13.44
N ASP A 68 2.73 -14.67 -13.89
CA ASP A 68 3.94 -14.45 -13.10
C ASP A 68 3.57 -13.89 -11.71
N PRO A 69 3.82 -14.62 -10.62
CA PRO A 69 3.47 -14.20 -9.28
C PRO A 69 4.23 -12.95 -8.81
N TYR A 70 5.29 -12.57 -9.48
CA TYR A 70 6.12 -11.41 -9.15
C TYR A 70 5.85 -10.18 -10.04
N LEU A 71 4.79 -10.22 -10.85
CA LEU A 71 4.44 -9.16 -11.79
C LEU A 71 4.36 -7.77 -11.15
N THR A 72 3.88 -7.68 -9.91
CA THR A 72 3.70 -6.42 -9.17
C THR A 72 4.81 -6.13 -8.15
N THR A 73 5.87 -6.91 -8.16
CA THR A 73 7.03 -6.69 -7.30
C THR A 73 8.13 -5.91 -8.03
N ASN A 74 9.37 -6.05 -7.62
CA ASN A 74 10.53 -5.39 -8.26
C ASN A 74 10.92 -6.01 -9.61
N ALA A 75 10.08 -6.86 -10.18
CA ALA A 75 10.24 -7.39 -11.54
C ALA A 75 9.67 -6.41 -12.57
N ASN A 76 10.10 -6.56 -13.82
CA ASN A 76 9.60 -5.79 -14.97
C ASN A 76 9.67 -4.25 -14.81
N GLY A 77 10.68 -3.74 -14.09
CA GLY A 77 10.84 -2.30 -13.86
C GLY A 77 9.86 -1.69 -12.86
N SER A 78 9.05 -2.51 -12.21
CA SER A 78 8.16 -2.07 -11.14
C SER A 78 8.90 -1.99 -9.80
N SER A 79 8.37 -1.19 -8.89
CA SER A 79 8.83 -1.08 -7.51
C SER A 79 7.61 -1.01 -6.58
N ARG A 80 7.84 -1.14 -5.27
CA ARG A 80 6.76 -1.12 -4.29
C ARG A 80 7.13 -0.32 -3.04
N ILE A 81 6.13 0.34 -2.46
CA ILE A 81 6.23 1.02 -1.17
C ILE A 81 5.07 0.55 -0.29
N ASP A 82 5.39 0.14 0.93
CA ASP A 82 4.40 0.01 1.98
C ASP A 82 4.34 1.33 2.76
N LEU A 83 3.25 2.06 2.61
CA LEU A 83 3.07 3.38 3.22
C LEU A 83 3.09 3.32 4.75
N MET A 84 2.68 2.19 5.35
CA MET A 84 2.74 2.02 6.81
C MET A 84 4.18 2.09 7.33
N ILE A 85 5.16 1.60 6.55
CA ILE A 85 6.58 1.71 6.91
C ILE A 85 7.01 3.19 6.91
N ILE A 86 6.55 3.96 5.93
CA ILE A 86 6.81 5.41 5.89
C ILE A 86 6.18 6.10 7.10
N ILE A 87 4.95 5.72 7.49
CA ILE A 87 4.29 6.25 8.68
C ILE A 87 5.06 5.92 9.97
N PHE A 88 5.69 4.74 10.06
CA PHE A 88 6.58 4.44 11.20
C PHE A 88 7.79 5.38 11.25
N LEU A 89 8.39 5.72 10.11
CA LEU A 89 9.47 6.70 10.06
C LEU A 89 8.97 8.09 10.46
N VAL A 90 7.79 8.48 10.00
CA VAL A 90 7.15 9.75 10.38
C VAL A 90 6.93 9.82 11.89
N ALA A 91 6.40 8.76 12.51
CA ALA A 91 6.16 8.71 13.95
C ALA A 91 7.44 8.91 14.77
N ASN A 92 8.56 8.39 14.29
CA ASN A 92 9.82 8.43 15.03
C ASN A 92 10.67 9.67 14.77
N PHE A 93 10.60 10.25 13.57
CA PHE A 93 11.53 11.31 13.15
C PHE A 93 10.87 12.62 12.76
N TYR A 94 9.54 12.64 12.54
CA TYR A 94 8.80 13.78 11.99
C TYR A 94 7.43 13.97 12.65
N SER A 95 7.33 13.61 13.94
CA SER A 95 6.07 13.70 14.71
C SER A 95 5.54 15.14 14.88
N ASP A 96 6.40 16.14 14.66
CA ASP A 96 6.06 17.56 14.62
C ASP A 96 5.38 18.00 13.33
N LYS A 97 5.52 17.23 12.24
CA LYS A 97 4.99 17.52 10.90
C LYS A 97 3.65 16.85 10.63
N ILE A 98 3.53 15.57 10.96
CA ILE A 98 2.35 14.76 10.71
C ILE A 98 1.95 14.07 12.02
N LYS A 99 0.69 14.22 12.38
CA LYS A 99 0.15 13.66 13.62
C LYS A 99 -0.07 12.15 13.49
N ILE A 100 0.48 11.39 14.42
CA ILE A 100 0.20 9.97 14.58
C ILE A 100 -0.61 9.82 15.87
N PRO A 101 -1.86 9.31 15.78
CA PRO A 101 -2.70 9.15 16.96
C PRO A 101 -2.12 8.12 17.93
N THR A 102 -2.41 8.31 19.21
CA THR A 102 -2.05 7.39 20.29
C THR A 102 -3.30 6.86 20.96
N ASP A 103 -3.19 5.71 21.62
CA ASP A 103 -4.21 5.23 22.53
C ASP A 103 -4.06 5.86 23.93
N ASP A 104 -4.94 5.45 24.86
CA ASP A 104 -4.96 5.93 26.25
C ASP A 104 -3.68 5.57 27.03
N ASP A 105 -2.98 4.52 26.60
CA ASP A 105 -1.70 4.09 27.17
C ASP A 105 -0.49 4.78 26.51
N GLY A 106 -0.71 5.68 25.54
CA GLY A 106 0.31 6.42 24.83
C GLY A 106 0.98 5.67 23.68
N ASN A 107 0.46 4.50 23.29
CA ASN A 107 1.01 3.74 22.15
C ASN A 107 0.46 4.29 20.83
N HIS A 108 1.33 4.44 19.83
CA HIS A 108 0.93 4.89 18.51
C HIS A 108 -0.05 3.91 17.82
N ARG A 109 -1.09 4.48 17.21
CA ARG A 109 -2.08 3.76 16.40
C ARG A 109 -1.86 4.03 14.92
N TYR A 110 -1.57 2.97 14.18
CA TYR A 110 -1.16 3.04 12.77
C TYR A 110 -2.25 2.60 11.79
N LYS A 111 -3.52 2.55 12.21
CA LYS A 111 -4.60 2.27 11.28
C LYS A 111 -4.77 3.42 10.28
N LEU A 112 -4.97 3.08 9.00
CA LEU A 112 -5.04 4.03 7.90
C LEU A 112 -6.05 5.16 8.18
N GLU A 113 -7.26 4.79 8.59
CA GLU A 113 -8.34 5.71 8.90
C GLU A 113 -8.00 6.65 10.07
N MET A 114 -7.38 6.12 11.12
CA MET A 114 -7.02 6.90 12.31
C MET A 114 -5.92 7.91 12.00
N VAL A 115 -4.90 7.51 11.24
CA VAL A 115 -3.83 8.43 10.81
C VAL A 115 -4.37 9.49 9.87
N ALA A 116 -5.27 9.14 8.95
CA ALA A 116 -5.92 10.08 8.05
C ALA A 116 -6.75 11.12 8.83
N GLU A 117 -7.62 10.69 9.74
CA GLU A 117 -8.45 11.57 10.58
C GLU A 117 -7.63 12.51 11.45
N ALA A 118 -6.56 12.02 12.09
CA ALA A 118 -5.66 12.84 12.90
C ALA A 118 -5.04 14.02 12.14
N ASN A 119 -4.98 13.89 10.80
CA ASN A 119 -4.44 14.90 9.89
C ASN A 119 -5.53 15.63 9.06
N GLY A 120 -6.79 15.53 9.46
CA GLY A 120 -7.91 16.25 8.83
C GLY A 120 -8.35 15.66 7.47
N ILE A 121 -7.96 14.42 7.16
CA ILE A 121 -8.41 13.68 5.98
C ILE A 121 -9.66 12.89 6.37
N SER A 122 -10.80 13.19 5.73
CA SER A 122 -12.08 12.54 6.08
C SER A 122 -12.04 11.05 5.73
N SER A 123 -12.42 10.21 6.68
CA SER A 123 -12.52 8.75 6.56
C SER A 123 -13.96 8.24 6.46
N LEU A 124 -14.91 9.10 6.08
CA LEU A 124 -16.31 8.70 5.88
C LEU A 124 -16.39 7.49 4.94
N ASN A 125 -17.02 6.40 5.42
CA ASN A 125 -17.08 5.09 4.76
C ASN A 125 -15.72 4.36 4.62
N ALA A 126 -14.77 4.54 5.55
CA ALA A 126 -13.62 3.66 5.68
C ALA A 126 -14.06 2.18 5.62
N HIS A 127 -13.18 1.30 5.10
CA HIS A 127 -13.42 -0.10 4.73
C HIS A 127 -14.11 -0.32 3.36
N ASP A 128 -14.40 0.74 2.61
CA ASP A 128 -14.60 0.62 1.18
C ASP A 128 -13.21 0.72 0.50
N ALA A 129 -12.85 -0.23 -0.35
CA ALA A 129 -11.54 -0.29 -1.00
C ALA A 129 -11.19 0.96 -1.82
N VAL A 130 -12.21 1.64 -2.35
CA VAL A 130 -12.03 2.90 -3.08
C VAL A 130 -11.71 4.03 -2.10
N VAL A 131 -12.42 4.10 -0.97
CA VAL A 131 -12.17 5.11 0.07
C VAL A 131 -10.79 4.92 0.67
N ASP A 132 -10.39 3.69 1.02
CA ASP A 132 -9.06 3.39 1.55
C ASP A 132 -7.95 3.79 0.56
N SER A 133 -8.18 3.59 -0.74
CA SER A 133 -7.26 4.08 -1.78
C SER A 133 -7.15 5.60 -1.80
N TYR A 134 -8.25 6.33 -1.64
CA TYR A 134 -8.23 7.80 -1.52
C TYR A 134 -7.55 8.28 -0.24
N LEU A 135 -7.73 7.60 0.88
CA LEU A 135 -7.00 7.91 2.12
C LEU A 135 -5.50 7.78 1.93
N MET A 136 -5.03 6.69 1.30
CA MET A 136 -3.61 6.49 0.97
C MET A 136 -3.08 7.60 0.05
N ILE A 137 -3.80 7.96 -1.00
CA ILE A 137 -3.39 9.03 -1.93
C ILE A 137 -3.23 10.36 -1.18
N ASN A 138 -4.18 10.71 -0.32
CA ASN A 138 -4.13 11.96 0.42
C ASN A 138 -3.03 11.97 1.49
N LEU A 139 -2.75 10.84 2.15
CA LEU A 139 -1.60 10.71 3.04
C LEU A 139 -0.27 10.87 2.28
N VAL A 140 -0.12 10.26 1.12
CA VAL A 140 1.07 10.43 0.27
C VAL A 140 1.24 11.90 -0.12
N ARG A 141 0.16 12.59 -0.51
CA ARG A 141 0.19 14.02 -0.83
C ARG A 141 0.61 14.86 0.37
N LEU A 142 0.10 14.55 1.55
CA LEU A 142 0.47 15.21 2.80
C LEU A 142 1.95 15.01 3.11
N ILE A 143 2.45 13.77 3.06
CA ILE A 143 3.86 13.45 3.30
C ILE A 143 4.76 14.18 2.30
N THR A 144 4.40 14.16 1.02
CA THR A 144 5.17 14.82 -0.04
C THR A 144 5.23 16.34 0.16
N LYS A 145 4.16 16.94 0.70
CA LYS A 145 4.10 18.38 0.98
C LYS A 145 4.89 18.75 2.23
N GLU A 146 4.70 18.05 3.33
CA GLU A 146 5.23 18.41 4.64
C GLU A 146 6.67 17.89 4.88
N ILE A 147 7.03 16.77 4.22
CA ILE A 147 8.31 16.07 4.40
C ILE A 147 8.82 15.58 3.03
N PRO A 148 9.08 16.47 2.06
CA PRO A 148 9.47 16.07 0.70
C PRO A 148 10.76 15.23 0.68
N GLU A 149 11.71 15.52 1.54
CA GLU A 149 12.97 14.78 1.64
C GLU A 149 12.80 13.31 2.02
N LEU A 150 11.83 13.00 2.89
CA LEU A 150 11.51 11.62 3.26
C LEU A 150 10.94 10.86 2.06
N TRP A 151 9.98 11.48 1.36
CA TRP A 151 9.35 10.85 0.20
C TRP A 151 10.33 10.64 -0.96
N GLU A 152 11.14 11.64 -1.27
CA GLU A 152 12.18 11.54 -2.28
C GLU A 152 13.23 10.47 -1.94
N SER A 153 13.61 10.38 -0.66
CA SER A 153 14.51 9.34 -0.18
C SER A 153 13.89 7.95 -0.34
N ALA A 154 12.61 7.78 0.03
CA ALA A 154 11.89 6.52 -0.15
C ALA A 154 11.88 6.10 -1.63
N ILE A 155 11.48 6.98 -2.55
CA ILE A 155 11.47 6.71 -3.99
C ILE A 155 12.86 6.37 -4.53
N ARG A 156 13.88 7.11 -4.09
CA ARG A 156 15.28 6.89 -4.51
C ARG A 156 15.81 5.51 -4.12
N ASN A 157 15.34 4.99 -2.99
CA ASN A 157 15.79 3.73 -2.42
C ASN A 157 15.02 2.50 -2.90
N LEU A 158 14.05 2.65 -3.81
CA LEU A 158 13.31 1.54 -4.38
C LEU A 158 14.15 0.64 -5.30
N LYS A 159 15.24 1.17 -5.86
CA LYS A 159 16.13 0.39 -6.72
C LYS A 159 17.10 -0.42 -5.86
N LYS A 160 17.12 -1.74 -6.09
CA LYS A 160 17.93 -2.73 -5.35
C LYS A 160 19.40 -2.33 -5.20
N GLU A 161 19.99 -1.73 -6.22
CA GLU A 161 21.39 -1.29 -6.24
C GLU A 161 21.67 -0.17 -5.23
N ARG A 162 20.69 0.72 -4.97
CA ARG A 162 20.82 1.82 -4.01
C ARG A 162 20.56 1.37 -2.58
N SER A 163 19.67 0.39 -2.37
CA SER A 163 19.42 -0.19 -1.04
C SER A 163 20.67 -0.86 -0.46
N TYR A 164 21.49 -1.51 -1.29
CA TYR A 164 22.76 -2.07 -0.86
C TYR A 164 23.78 -1.03 -0.40
N CYS A 165 23.76 0.16 -0.98
CA CYS A 165 24.68 1.24 -0.59
C CYS A 165 24.34 1.77 0.82
N ILE A 166 23.08 1.90 1.16
CA ILE A 166 22.63 2.38 2.47
C ILE A 166 22.97 1.38 3.58
N ILE A 167 22.74 0.09 3.35
CA ILE A 167 23.07 -0.96 4.33
C ILE A 167 24.57 -1.00 4.57
N LYS A 168 25.42 -0.85 3.53
CA LYS A 168 26.85 -0.75 3.70
C LYS A 168 27.28 0.49 4.49
N CYS A 169 26.68 1.64 4.24
CA CYS A 169 26.99 2.85 4.99
C CYS A 169 26.60 2.72 6.48
N ALA A 170 25.43 2.15 6.79
CA ALA A 170 25.01 1.92 8.17
C ALA A 170 25.93 0.93 8.93
N ALA A 171 26.52 -0.05 8.25
CA ALA A 171 27.46 -0.99 8.85
C ALA A 171 28.85 -0.40 9.14
N PHE A 172 29.19 0.77 8.59
CA PHE A 172 30.45 1.46 8.86
C PHE A 172 30.38 2.46 10.04
N PHE A 173 29.18 2.73 10.58
CA PHE A 173 28.98 3.65 11.69
C PHE A 173 28.64 2.93 13.03
N ASN A 174 28.73 1.62 13.08
CA ASN A 174 28.78 0.81 14.29
C ASN A 174 30.18 0.19 14.41
#